data_ebc2f6bf236a5b8a8040583fc200c1e4
#
_entry.id   ebc2f6bf236a5b8a8040583fc200c1e4
#
_cell.length_a   1.000
_cell.length_b   1.000
_cell.length_c   1.000
_cell.angle_alpha   90.00
_cell.angle_beta   90.00
_cell.angle_gamma   90.00
#
_symmetry.space_group_name_H-M   'P 1'
#
loop_
_entity.id
_entity.type
_entity.pdbx_description
1 polymer ?
#
loop_
_entity_poly.entity_id
_entity_poly.type
_entity_poly.pdbx_seq_one_letter_code
_entity_poly.pdbx_strand_id
1 'polypeptide(L)'
;MSQKNLNRRDFLQMGALTAAGAALAACGPAPTPQVVEKVVTKEVEVEKVVTKEVEKQVTVKETVVVQATPAPAETVEISFMGWGDVAEDEGVRSAITVFQGAEPNIKVSWLHTPDTYSEKMLAMVAAGTPPDTAFIRNQDFTTYSRSGLLLDITDMLKADKAIGASDYFIEPQEAERATYQGKWYGIGACWTGSHIYYNADIFTKAGIEPPSNDPEKAWKWDDFVSVAKQLTVDVNGKHPGESGFDANNVDRWGVYWDTWWMELLGPIESNGGKYIDPNTGLLSLDKPETFEAIQRIADLNLVHKVAPNSAVLTQLGMSNTQMLETGKLAMAIDGSWALSWMCMIQPTLGTAVLPKIKEPATGLQSHLHSAFAGSKHPEAAWRWVRFLATEYYQVQFLKMGLWLPSQTALMTEEGLKKWMTLRKSATEGVHPAGYELIVTKYVPKYGHILYQPPGYQQVDAVLAPAFDAIWIGDKTAEQALTEVVPQGNKILQDALK
;
A
#
# COMPACT_ATOMS: atom_id res chain seq x y z
N MET A 1 47.66 1.31 26.41
CA MET A 1 46.77 0.32 27.04
C MET A 1 46.16 -0.51 25.92
N SER A 2 46.51 -1.81 25.88
CA SER A 2 46.26 -2.74 24.81
C SER A 2 44.79 -3.21 24.84
N GLN A 3 44.03 -3.01 23.74
CA GLN A 3 42.72 -3.64 23.54
C GLN A 3 42.92 -5.11 23.18
N LYS A 4 42.47 -6.02 24.06
CA LYS A 4 42.36 -7.46 23.73
C LYS A 4 41.12 -7.71 22.88
N ASN A 5 41.34 -8.15 21.67
CA ASN A 5 40.28 -8.67 20.80
C ASN A 5 39.75 -10.00 21.36
N LEU A 6 38.48 -10.04 21.71
CA LEU A 6 37.76 -11.26 22.09
C LEU A 6 37.52 -12.14 20.83
N ASN A 7 37.93 -13.42 20.92
CA ASN A 7 37.82 -14.39 19.85
C ASN A 7 36.44 -15.04 19.85
N ARG A 8 35.92 -15.41 18.66
CA ARG A 8 34.59 -16.03 18.45
C ARG A 8 34.32 -17.27 19.32
N ARG A 9 35.38 -17.92 19.78
CA ARG A 9 35.30 -19.13 20.62
C ARG A 9 34.94 -18.80 22.08
N ASP A 10 35.31 -17.63 22.55
CA ASP A 10 35.02 -17.18 23.94
C ASP A 10 33.60 -16.69 24.11
N PHE A 11 32.99 -16.19 23.01
CA PHE A 11 31.59 -15.79 22.96
C PHE A 11 30.62 -16.99 23.01
N LEU A 12 30.98 -18.12 22.39
CA LEU A 12 30.16 -19.33 22.39
C LEU A 12 30.22 -20.12 23.70
N GLN A 13 31.28 -19.95 24.53
CA GLN A 13 31.39 -20.62 25.82
C GLN A 13 30.63 -19.90 26.94
N MET A 14 30.37 -18.59 26.83
CA MET A 14 29.57 -17.86 27.79
C MET A 14 28.05 -18.05 27.59
N GLY A 15 27.60 -18.44 26.40
CA GLY A 15 26.18 -18.72 26.09
C GLY A 15 25.65 -20.06 26.58
N ALA A 16 26.51 -21.01 26.95
CA ALA A 16 26.12 -22.39 27.29
C ALA A 16 25.83 -22.61 28.79
N LEU A 17 26.14 -21.65 29.67
CA LEU A 17 25.97 -21.79 31.11
C LEU A 17 24.70 -21.14 31.69
N THR A 18 23.94 -20.41 30.88
CA THR A 18 22.68 -19.78 31.33
C THR A 18 21.40 -20.53 30.89
N ALA A 19 21.51 -21.60 30.07
CA ALA A 19 20.37 -22.34 29.58
C ALA A 19 19.96 -23.59 30.40
N ALA A 20 20.68 -23.90 31.46
CA ALA A 20 20.44 -25.14 32.26
C ALA A 20 19.63 -24.91 33.57
N GLY A 21 19.14 -23.70 33.84
CA GLY A 21 18.47 -23.35 35.09
C GLY A 21 16.95 -23.19 35.05
N ALA A 22 16.29 -23.25 33.86
CA ALA A 22 14.91 -22.87 33.72
C ALA A 22 13.92 -24.02 33.34
N ALA A 23 14.34 -25.27 33.37
CA ALA A 23 13.52 -26.39 32.84
C ALA A 23 12.86 -27.31 33.88
N LEU A 24 12.67 -26.88 35.15
CA LEU A 24 12.07 -27.73 36.20
C LEU A 24 10.93 -27.06 36.99
N ALA A 25 10.12 -26.20 36.39
CA ALA A 25 8.96 -25.62 37.09
C ALA A 25 7.73 -25.42 36.18
N ALA A 26 7.33 -26.43 35.42
CA ALA A 26 6.10 -26.37 34.63
C ALA A 26 5.42 -27.75 34.47
N CYS A 27 4.99 -28.37 35.57
CA CYS A 27 3.99 -29.45 35.55
C CYS A 27 3.25 -29.43 36.89
N GLY A 28 2.25 -28.56 37.02
CA GLY A 28 1.24 -28.61 38.07
C GLY A 28 -0.12 -28.35 37.44
N PRO A 29 -1.20 -29.04 37.89
CA PRO A 29 -2.53 -28.84 37.35
C PRO A 29 -3.03 -27.41 37.63
N ALA A 30 -3.79 -26.86 36.67
CA ALA A 30 -4.36 -25.53 36.77
C ALA A 30 -5.21 -25.35 38.03
N PRO A 31 -5.08 -24.27 38.79
CA PRO A 31 -5.87 -24.04 39.99
C PRO A 31 -7.32 -23.73 39.58
N THR A 32 -8.23 -24.47 40.19
CA THR A 32 -9.68 -24.22 40.17
C THR A 32 -9.95 -22.82 40.77
N PRO A 33 -10.83 -22.02 40.19
CA PRO A 33 -11.13 -20.71 40.75
C PRO A 33 -11.79 -20.87 42.14
N GLN A 34 -11.08 -20.40 43.16
CA GLN A 34 -11.65 -20.27 44.50
C GLN A 34 -12.45 -18.99 44.61
N VAL A 35 -13.71 -19.09 44.88
CA VAL A 35 -14.56 -17.96 45.29
C VAL A 35 -14.15 -17.57 46.71
N VAL A 36 -13.47 -16.43 46.85
CA VAL A 36 -13.13 -15.86 48.15
C VAL A 36 -14.28 -14.93 48.56
N GLU A 37 -15.18 -15.39 49.40
CA GLU A 37 -16.13 -14.50 50.08
C GLU A 37 -15.38 -13.66 51.13
N LYS A 38 -15.21 -12.35 50.85
CA LYS A 38 -14.67 -11.40 51.82
C LYS A 38 -15.86 -10.72 52.52
N VAL A 39 -16.16 -11.15 53.72
CA VAL A 39 -17.15 -10.49 54.59
C VAL A 39 -16.49 -9.25 55.20
N VAL A 40 -16.94 -8.07 54.80
CA VAL A 40 -16.53 -6.81 55.42
C VAL A 40 -17.66 -6.33 56.33
N THR A 41 -17.48 -6.42 57.62
CA THR A 41 -18.40 -5.87 58.65
C THR A 41 -18.08 -4.36 58.82
N LYS A 42 -19.02 -3.51 58.53
CA LYS A 42 -18.95 -2.06 58.80
C LYS A 42 -19.92 -1.77 59.95
N GLU A 43 -19.37 -1.39 61.11
CA GLU A 43 -20.17 -0.86 62.19
C GLU A 43 -20.62 0.57 61.85
N VAL A 44 -21.92 0.82 61.94
CA VAL A 44 -22.52 2.16 61.81
C VAL A 44 -23.11 2.53 63.16
N GLU A 45 -22.58 3.55 63.82
CA GLU A 45 -23.19 4.14 65.00
C GLU A 45 -24.47 4.87 64.63
N VAL A 46 -25.59 4.51 65.24
CA VAL A 46 -26.88 5.21 65.12
C VAL A 46 -27.21 5.89 66.44
N GLU A 47 -27.42 7.18 66.35
CA GLU A 47 -27.77 8.08 67.45
C GLU A 47 -29.09 7.67 68.19
N LYS A 48 -29.05 7.59 69.52
CA LYS A 48 -30.12 7.11 70.39
C LYS A 48 -31.13 8.18 70.67
N VAL A 49 -32.38 8.02 70.23
CA VAL A 49 -33.52 8.74 70.85
C VAL A 49 -34.26 7.77 71.77
N VAL A 50 -34.30 8.13 73.05
CA VAL A 50 -34.85 7.33 74.12
C VAL A 50 -36.39 7.59 74.24
N THR A 51 -37.22 6.56 74.02
CA THR A 51 -38.51 6.41 74.65
C THR A 51 -38.74 4.94 75.00
N LYS A 52 -39.13 4.68 76.24
CA LYS A 52 -39.34 3.38 76.88
C LYS A 52 -40.30 2.49 76.06
N GLU A 53 -39.85 1.29 75.71
CA GLU A 53 -40.46 0.01 76.05
C GLU A 53 -39.88 -1.11 75.16
N VAL A 54 -39.49 -2.18 75.86
CA VAL A 54 -39.23 -3.57 75.38
C VAL A 54 -38.20 -3.75 74.27
N GLU A 55 -36.97 -4.13 74.68
CA GLU A 55 -35.93 -4.63 73.79
C GLU A 55 -36.34 -5.94 73.15
N LYS A 56 -36.56 -5.92 71.83
CA LYS A 56 -36.44 -7.06 70.97
C LYS A 56 -35.34 -6.75 69.96
N GLN A 57 -34.17 -7.35 70.13
CA GLN A 57 -33.11 -7.27 69.16
C GLN A 57 -33.56 -7.97 67.84
N VAL A 58 -33.85 -7.19 66.84
CA VAL A 58 -34.07 -7.68 65.46
C VAL A 58 -32.77 -7.49 64.69
N THR A 59 -32.04 -8.60 64.52
CA THR A 59 -30.88 -8.59 63.64
C THR A 59 -31.38 -8.58 62.19
N VAL A 60 -31.40 -7.44 61.54
CA VAL A 60 -31.66 -7.33 60.10
C VAL A 60 -30.36 -7.70 59.37
N LYS A 61 -30.36 -8.86 58.75
CA LYS A 61 -29.29 -9.23 57.79
C LYS A 61 -29.62 -8.54 56.48
N GLU A 62 -28.99 -7.41 56.23
CA GLU A 62 -29.02 -6.79 54.91
C GLU A 62 -28.01 -7.48 54.01
N THR A 63 -28.50 -8.20 53.00
CA THR A 63 -27.65 -8.86 52.01
C THR A 63 -27.30 -7.81 50.95
N VAL A 64 -26.16 -7.16 51.08
CA VAL A 64 -25.63 -6.30 50.05
C VAL A 64 -25.07 -7.24 48.96
N VAL A 65 -25.77 -7.35 47.83
CA VAL A 65 -25.26 -7.97 46.63
C VAL A 65 -24.17 -7.08 46.05
N VAL A 66 -22.93 -7.34 46.40
CA VAL A 66 -21.81 -6.72 45.72
C VAL A 66 -21.70 -7.37 44.36
N GLN A 67 -22.09 -6.65 43.33
CA GLN A 67 -21.88 -7.08 41.96
C GLN A 67 -20.38 -7.26 41.76
N ALA A 68 -19.95 -8.48 41.50
CA ALA A 68 -18.54 -8.79 41.27
C ALA A 68 -18.02 -7.93 40.13
N THR A 69 -17.00 -7.12 40.38
CA THR A 69 -16.26 -6.44 39.29
C THR A 69 -15.80 -7.52 38.33
N PRO A 70 -16.10 -7.44 37.03
CA PRO A 70 -15.61 -8.42 36.08
C PRO A 70 -14.11 -8.57 36.23
N ALA A 71 -13.61 -9.79 36.24
CA ALA A 71 -12.18 -10.03 36.20
C ALA A 71 -11.59 -9.25 35.03
N PRO A 72 -10.39 -8.63 35.17
CA PRO A 72 -9.74 -7.98 34.04
C PRO A 72 -9.71 -8.93 32.87
N ALA A 73 -10.23 -8.53 31.72
CA ALA A 73 -10.20 -9.35 30.53
C ALA A 73 -8.73 -9.68 30.20
N GLU A 74 -8.46 -10.94 29.86
CA GLU A 74 -7.12 -11.40 29.53
C GLU A 74 -6.56 -10.57 28.37
N THR A 75 -5.33 -10.08 28.52
CA THR A 75 -4.67 -9.31 27.47
C THR A 75 -4.19 -10.26 26.38
N VAL A 76 -4.64 -10.01 25.15
CA VAL A 76 -4.27 -10.76 23.95
C VAL A 76 -3.19 -9.96 23.20
N GLU A 77 -2.15 -10.63 22.72
CA GLU A 77 -1.15 -10.03 21.82
C GLU A 77 -1.28 -10.62 20.44
N ILE A 78 -1.34 -9.76 19.43
CA ILE A 78 -1.34 -10.12 18.01
C ILE A 78 -0.15 -9.46 17.32
N SER A 79 0.42 -10.14 16.33
CA SER A 79 1.47 -9.63 15.48
C SER A 79 0.89 -8.98 14.23
N PHE A 80 1.51 -7.87 13.82
CA PHE A 80 1.18 -7.17 12.58
C PHE A 80 2.45 -6.93 11.78
N MET A 81 2.54 -7.40 10.54
CA MET A 81 3.72 -7.30 9.70
C MET A 81 3.45 -6.45 8.46
N GLY A 82 4.37 -5.53 8.15
CA GLY A 82 4.28 -4.71 6.95
C GLY A 82 5.62 -4.06 6.60
N TRP A 83 5.60 -3.32 5.51
CA TRP A 83 6.71 -2.50 5.01
C TRP A 83 6.40 -1.02 5.20
N GLY A 84 7.14 -0.17 4.51
CA GLY A 84 6.96 1.26 4.44
C GLY A 84 8.23 2.03 4.78
N ASP A 85 8.25 3.30 4.41
CA ASP A 85 9.31 4.23 4.81
C ASP A 85 9.15 4.67 6.27
N VAL A 86 9.98 5.61 6.71
CA VAL A 86 9.95 6.13 8.09
C VAL A 86 8.60 6.78 8.41
N ALA A 87 8.00 7.51 7.46
CA ALA A 87 6.73 8.19 7.69
C ALA A 87 5.56 7.19 7.80
N GLU A 88 5.58 6.13 7.00
CA GLU A 88 4.59 5.05 7.08
C GLU A 88 4.74 4.27 8.39
N ASP A 89 5.97 3.95 8.82
CA ASP A 89 6.25 3.30 10.13
C ASP A 89 5.71 4.14 11.30
N GLU A 90 5.97 5.45 11.30
CA GLU A 90 5.45 6.36 12.33
C GLU A 90 3.91 6.42 12.33
N GLY A 91 3.29 6.43 11.15
CA GLY A 91 1.83 6.38 11.00
C GLY A 91 1.24 5.11 11.57
N VAL A 92 1.83 3.94 11.29
CA VAL A 92 1.40 2.65 11.84
C VAL A 92 1.54 2.62 13.37
N ARG A 93 2.66 3.08 13.92
CA ARG A 93 2.88 3.15 15.38
C ARG A 93 1.88 4.07 16.08
N SER A 94 1.57 5.21 15.46
CA SER A 94 0.52 6.12 15.93
C SER A 94 -0.85 5.42 15.96
N ALA A 95 -1.18 4.71 14.90
CA ALA A 95 -2.42 3.94 14.78
C ALA A 95 -2.52 2.84 15.85
N ILE A 96 -1.44 2.12 16.13
CA ILE A 96 -1.37 1.11 17.20
C ILE A 96 -1.65 1.75 18.55
N THR A 97 -1.06 2.92 18.82
CA THR A 97 -1.28 3.64 20.09
C THR A 97 -2.75 3.99 20.30
N VAL A 98 -3.41 4.50 19.25
CA VAL A 98 -4.83 4.86 19.32
C VAL A 98 -5.72 3.63 19.44
N PHE A 99 -5.43 2.58 18.67
CA PHE A 99 -6.16 1.31 18.74
C PHE A 99 -6.08 0.69 20.15
N GLN A 100 -4.89 0.61 20.72
CA GLN A 100 -4.70 0.04 22.07
C GLN A 100 -5.34 0.91 23.16
N GLY A 101 -5.49 2.22 22.92
CA GLY A 101 -6.27 3.10 23.78
C GLY A 101 -7.78 2.79 23.77
N ALA A 102 -8.32 2.39 22.61
CA ALA A 102 -9.72 2.00 22.45
C ALA A 102 -9.97 0.53 22.83
N GLU A 103 -8.98 -0.34 22.61
CA GLU A 103 -9.04 -1.78 22.86
C GLU A 103 -7.90 -2.21 23.84
N PRO A 104 -7.97 -1.82 25.12
CA PRO A 104 -6.85 -1.96 26.06
C PRO A 104 -6.43 -3.42 26.33
N ASN A 105 -7.29 -4.38 25.98
CA ASN A 105 -7.02 -5.80 26.13
C ASN A 105 -6.38 -6.44 24.88
N ILE A 106 -6.12 -5.67 23.82
CA ILE A 106 -5.44 -6.14 22.61
C ILE A 106 -4.14 -5.35 22.44
N LYS A 107 -3.02 -6.06 22.41
CA LYS A 107 -1.70 -5.51 22.09
C LYS A 107 -1.34 -5.88 20.66
N VAL A 108 -0.82 -4.92 19.89
CA VAL A 108 -0.34 -5.13 18.53
C VAL A 108 1.19 -5.00 18.51
N SER A 109 1.85 -6.09 18.15
CA SER A 109 3.30 -6.17 17.97
C SER A 109 3.63 -5.89 16.50
N TRP A 110 4.20 -4.72 16.22
CA TRP A 110 4.52 -4.29 14.85
C TRP A 110 5.85 -4.84 14.38
N LEU A 111 5.83 -5.61 13.28
CA LEU A 111 6.98 -6.19 12.61
C LEU A 111 7.29 -5.39 11.35
N HIS A 112 7.92 -4.22 11.51
CA HIS A 112 8.34 -3.38 10.38
C HIS A 112 9.46 -4.06 9.60
N THR A 113 9.27 -4.26 8.31
CA THR A 113 10.18 -5.03 7.45
C THR A 113 10.29 -4.36 6.06
N PRO A 114 10.92 -3.19 5.94
CA PRO A 114 10.91 -2.40 4.70
C PRO A 114 11.63 -3.10 3.54
N ASP A 115 12.79 -3.71 3.78
CA ASP A 115 13.68 -4.18 2.70
C ASP A 115 13.55 -5.68 2.37
N THR A 116 13.10 -6.49 3.32
CA THR A 116 13.09 -7.97 3.21
C THR A 116 11.72 -8.57 3.49
N TYR A 117 10.67 -7.81 3.26
CA TYR A 117 9.30 -8.22 3.56
C TYR A 117 8.92 -9.54 2.89
N SER A 118 9.19 -9.66 1.59
CA SER A 118 8.79 -10.82 0.78
C SER A 118 9.44 -12.09 1.24
N GLU A 119 10.76 -12.07 1.43
CA GLU A 119 11.56 -13.21 1.86
C GLU A 119 11.16 -13.65 3.26
N LYS A 120 10.96 -12.69 4.16
CA LYS A 120 10.58 -12.95 5.54
C LYS A 120 9.15 -13.51 5.62
N MET A 121 8.20 -12.93 4.90
CA MET A 121 6.82 -13.45 4.84
C MET A 121 6.79 -14.87 4.30
N LEU A 122 7.49 -15.13 3.18
CA LEU A 122 7.58 -16.46 2.58
C LEU A 122 8.18 -17.49 3.56
N ALA A 123 9.26 -17.10 4.27
CA ALA A 123 9.89 -17.97 5.25
C ALA A 123 8.96 -18.28 6.43
N MET A 124 8.22 -17.28 6.96
CA MET A 124 7.25 -17.47 8.05
C MET A 124 6.08 -18.36 7.62
N VAL A 125 5.54 -18.16 6.41
CA VAL A 125 4.47 -19.00 5.84
C VAL A 125 4.96 -20.44 5.66
N ALA A 126 6.15 -20.65 5.09
CA ALA A 126 6.73 -21.98 4.90
C ALA A 126 7.03 -22.69 6.23
N ALA A 127 7.37 -21.97 7.28
CA ALA A 127 7.58 -22.49 8.62
C ALA A 127 6.26 -22.79 9.38
N GLY A 128 5.10 -22.43 8.82
CA GLY A 128 3.80 -22.56 9.48
C GLY A 128 3.58 -21.60 10.64
N THR A 129 4.31 -20.49 10.66
CA THR A 129 4.26 -19.45 11.69
C THR A 129 4.06 -18.05 11.08
N PRO A 130 3.03 -17.85 10.23
CA PRO A 130 2.75 -16.51 9.71
C PRO A 130 2.38 -15.55 10.85
N PRO A 131 2.45 -14.24 10.65
CA PRO A 131 1.95 -13.27 11.62
C PRO A 131 0.41 -13.40 11.76
N ASP A 132 -0.18 -12.83 12.82
CA ASP A 132 -1.64 -12.80 12.96
C ASP A 132 -2.31 -11.94 11.90
N THR A 133 -1.69 -10.82 11.56
CA THR A 133 -2.15 -9.87 10.52
C THR A 133 -0.98 -9.31 9.72
N ALA A 134 -1.22 -8.90 8.48
CA ALA A 134 -0.16 -8.34 7.65
C ALA A 134 -0.69 -7.45 6.51
N PHE A 135 0.24 -6.70 5.91
CA PHE A 135 0.10 -6.15 4.57
C PHE A 135 0.20 -7.29 3.55
N ILE A 136 -0.83 -7.55 2.79
CA ILE A 136 -0.80 -8.57 1.74
C ILE A 136 -0.70 -7.88 0.38
N ARG A 137 0.37 -8.19 -0.36
CA ARG A 137 0.57 -7.67 -1.71
C ARG A 137 -0.43 -8.31 -2.67
N ASN A 138 -0.83 -7.58 -3.69
CA ASN A 138 -1.77 -8.09 -4.71
C ASN A 138 -1.32 -9.43 -5.30
N GLN A 139 -0.03 -9.58 -5.59
CA GLN A 139 0.55 -10.80 -6.19
C GLN A 139 0.52 -12.02 -5.26
N ASP A 140 0.41 -11.83 -3.97
CA ASP A 140 0.34 -12.91 -2.97
C ASP A 140 -1.10 -13.27 -2.60
N PHE A 141 -2.01 -12.30 -2.74
CA PHE A 141 -3.39 -12.38 -2.25
C PHE A 141 -4.13 -13.62 -2.76
N THR A 142 -4.15 -13.83 -4.08
CA THR A 142 -4.88 -14.95 -4.68
C THR A 142 -4.30 -16.29 -4.25
N THR A 143 -2.97 -16.40 -4.17
CA THR A 143 -2.28 -17.61 -3.73
C THR A 143 -2.58 -17.92 -2.26
N TYR A 144 -2.54 -16.92 -1.39
CA TYR A 144 -2.79 -17.10 0.05
C TYR A 144 -4.27 -17.38 0.33
N SER A 145 -5.19 -16.69 -0.37
CA SER A 145 -6.63 -16.96 -0.25
C SER A 145 -6.99 -18.39 -0.69
N ARG A 146 -6.47 -18.82 -1.86
CA ARG A 146 -6.69 -20.17 -2.41
C ARG A 146 -6.16 -21.28 -1.48
N SER A 147 -5.00 -21.08 -0.88
CA SER A 147 -4.39 -22.05 0.03
C SER A 147 -5.00 -22.06 1.44
N GLY A 148 -6.00 -21.22 1.72
CA GLY A 148 -6.64 -21.11 3.01
C GLY A 148 -5.76 -20.50 4.11
N LEU A 149 -4.72 -19.76 3.72
CA LEU A 149 -3.84 -19.06 4.66
C LEU A 149 -4.49 -17.82 5.26
N LEU A 150 -5.34 -17.12 4.48
CA LEU A 150 -6.03 -15.92 4.95
C LEU A 150 -7.36 -16.27 5.61
N LEU A 151 -7.72 -15.50 6.62
CA LEU A 151 -9.00 -15.61 7.31
C LEU A 151 -10.13 -15.10 6.40
N ASP A 152 -11.18 -15.93 6.23
CA ASP A 152 -12.44 -15.50 5.60
C ASP A 152 -13.15 -14.53 6.54
N ILE A 153 -13.18 -13.26 6.18
CA ILE A 153 -13.79 -12.18 6.96
C ILE A 153 -15.19 -11.80 6.47
N THR A 154 -15.76 -12.57 5.53
CA THR A 154 -17.02 -12.24 4.84
C THR A 154 -18.17 -11.95 5.79
N ASP A 155 -18.40 -12.83 6.77
CA ASP A 155 -19.50 -12.66 7.72
C ASP A 155 -19.22 -11.56 8.74
N MET A 156 -17.98 -11.38 9.14
CA MET A 156 -17.54 -10.30 10.03
C MET A 156 -17.74 -8.93 9.37
N LEU A 157 -17.34 -8.81 8.10
CA LEU A 157 -17.50 -7.58 7.32
C LEU A 157 -18.99 -7.27 7.09
N LYS A 158 -19.80 -8.26 6.68
CA LYS A 158 -21.24 -8.06 6.47
C LYS A 158 -22.00 -7.68 7.75
N ALA A 159 -21.53 -8.15 8.90
CA ALA A 159 -22.14 -7.83 10.20
C ALA A 159 -21.76 -6.42 10.68
N ASP A 160 -20.68 -5.83 10.17
CA ASP A 160 -20.24 -4.49 10.54
C ASP A 160 -21.08 -3.42 9.82
N LYS A 161 -21.84 -2.66 10.60
CA LYS A 161 -22.76 -1.63 10.07
C LYS A 161 -22.04 -0.39 9.54
N ALA A 162 -20.79 -0.18 9.91
CA ALA A 162 -20.00 0.95 9.45
C ALA A 162 -19.26 0.61 8.16
N ILE A 163 -18.24 -0.25 8.24
CA ILE A 163 -17.38 -0.56 7.10
C ILE A 163 -17.98 -1.59 6.13
N GLY A 164 -18.99 -2.33 6.52
CA GLY A 164 -19.73 -3.28 5.68
C GLY A 164 -20.86 -2.65 4.86
N ALA A 165 -21.05 -1.35 4.93
CA ALA A 165 -22.02 -0.64 4.09
C ALA A 165 -21.57 -0.70 2.62
N SER A 166 -22.52 -0.91 1.70
CA SER A 166 -22.24 -1.10 0.26
C SER A 166 -21.64 0.11 -0.44
N ASP A 167 -21.71 1.29 0.16
CA ASP A 167 -21.18 2.56 -0.33
C ASP A 167 -19.94 3.02 0.43
N TYR A 168 -19.40 2.20 1.34
CA TYR A 168 -18.26 2.58 2.16
C TYR A 168 -16.97 2.66 1.35
N PHE A 169 -16.72 1.66 0.49
CA PHE A 169 -15.56 1.60 -0.38
C PHE A 169 -15.92 1.94 -1.83
N ILE A 170 -14.90 2.19 -2.65
CA ILE A 170 -15.06 2.36 -4.10
C ILE A 170 -15.34 0.99 -4.72
N GLU A 171 -16.53 0.82 -5.23
CA GLU A 171 -16.95 -0.41 -5.89
C GLU A 171 -17.05 -0.22 -7.43
N PRO A 172 -16.77 -1.24 -8.22
CA PRO A 172 -16.47 -2.63 -7.84
C PRO A 172 -15.00 -2.91 -7.46
N GLN A 173 -14.12 -1.92 -7.53
CA GLN A 173 -12.67 -2.08 -7.41
C GLN A 173 -12.25 -2.70 -6.08
N GLU A 174 -12.93 -2.35 -4.98
CA GLU A 174 -12.56 -2.93 -3.67
C GLU A 174 -12.89 -4.42 -3.62
N ALA A 175 -14.08 -4.81 -4.10
CA ALA A 175 -14.46 -6.21 -4.17
C ALA A 175 -13.55 -7.01 -5.12
N GLU A 176 -13.18 -6.44 -6.27
CA GLU A 176 -12.29 -7.08 -7.24
C GLU A 176 -10.92 -7.43 -6.65
N ARG A 177 -10.35 -6.55 -5.81
CA ARG A 177 -9.02 -6.79 -5.21
C ARG A 177 -9.03 -7.61 -3.93
N ALA A 178 -10.12 -7.56 -3.15
CA ALA A 178 -10.17 -8.09 -1.78
C ALA A 178 -10.96 -9.41 -1.66
N THR A 179 -11.54 -9.90 -2.77
CA THR A 179 -12.31 -11.15 -2.78
C THR A 179 -11.64 -12.24 -3.61
N TYR A 180 -11.85 -13.48 -3.15
CA TYR A 180 -11.54 -14.68 -3.91
C TYR A 180 -12.73 -15.64 -3.84
N GLN A 181 -13.24 -16.09 -4.98
CA GLN A 181 -14.45 -16.92 -5.09
C GLN A 181 -15.66 -16.37 -4.30
N GLY A 182 -15.85 -15.04 -4.35
CA GLY A 182 -16.96 -14.35 -3.70
C GLY A 182 -16.84 -14.18 -2.18
N LYS A 183 -15.71 -14.51 -1.60
CA LYS A 183 -15.40 -14.36 -0.17
C LYS A 183 -14.35 -13.30 0.04
N TRP A 184 -14.51 -12.50 1.09
CA TRP A 184 -13.56 -11.47 1.50
C TRP A 184 -12.45 -12.03 2.37
N TYR A 185 -11.19 -11.72 2.02
CA TYR A 185 -10.01 -12.17 2.75
C TYR A 185 -9.11 -11.02 3.21
N GLY A 186 -9.53 -9.80 3.01
CA GLY A 186 -8.81 -8.60 3.44
C GLY A 186 -9.63 -7.36 3.15
N ILE A 187 -9.09 -6.22 3.58
CA ILE A 187 -9.63 -4.88 3.30
C ILE A 187 -8.48 -4.06 2.74
N GLY A 188 -8.74 -3.33 1.66
CA GLY A 188 -7.73 -2.49 1.05
C GLY A 188 -7.25 -1.38 1.99
N ALA A 189 -5.94 -1.25 2.10
CA ALA A 189 -5.35 -0.18 2.91
C ALA A 189 -5.68 1.20 2.34
N CYS A 190 -5.56 1.33 1.02
CA CYS A 190 -5.75 2.56 0.28
C CYS A 190 -5.90 2.23 -1.21
N TRP A 191 -5.96 3.24 -2.05
CA TRP A 191 -5.61 3.14 -3.44
C TRP A 191 -4.28 3.84 -3.71
N THR A 192 -3.58 3.39 -4.73
CA THR A 192 -2.49 4.09 -5.38
C THR A 192 -2.72 4.01 -6.89
N GLY A 193 -2.40 5.07 -7.61
CA GLY A 193 -2.61 5.15 -9.05
C GLY A 193 -1.52 5.95 -9.73
N SER A 194 -1.22 5.63 -10.99
CA SER A 194 -0.18 6.32 -11.75
C SER A 194 -0.71 7.61 -12.34
N HIS A 195 0.10 8.66 -12.29
CA HIS A 195 -0.18 9.95 -12.93
C HIS A 195 1.12 10.70 -13.25
N ILE A 196 1.01 11.86 -13.87
CA ILE A 196 2.15 12.71 -14.19
C ILE A 196 2.45 13.62 -13.00
N TYR A 197 3.74 13.70 -12.62
CA TYR A 197 4.31 14.79 -11.86
C TYR A 197 5.13 15.67 -12.80
N TYR A 198 5.07 16.99 -12.67
CA TYR A 198 5.83 17.88 -13.53
C TYR A 198 6.36 19.11 -12.81
N ASN A 199 7.49 19.61 -13.32
CA ASN A 199 8.07 20.87 -12.87
C ASN A 199 7.42 22.04 -13.64
N ALA A 200 6.45 22.71 -13.00
CA ALA A 200 5.67 23.78 -13.62
C ALA A 200 6.51 24.99 -14.05
N ASP A 201 7.65 25.22 -13.41
CA ASP A 201 8.55 26.33 -13.76
C ASP A 201 9.19 26.12 -15.14
N ILE A 202 9.44 24.85 -15.52
CA ILE A 202 9.94 24.50 -16.87
C ILE A 202 8.87 24.81 -17.92
N PHE A 203 7.61 24.44 -17.68
CA PHE A 203 6.49 24.73 -18.58
C PHE A 203 6.29 26.25 -18.76
N THR A 204 6.31 26.99 -17.65
CA THR A 204 6.20 28.46 -17.67
C THR A 204 7.31 29.10 -18.49
N LYS A 205 8.57 28.67 -18.30
CA LYS A 205 9.72 29.18 -19.05
C LYS A 205 9.65 28.85 -20.53
N ALA A 206 9.09 27.69 -20.88
CA ALA A 206 8.92 27.27 -22.28
C ALA A 206 7.68 27.89 -22.95
N GLY A 207 6.78 28.53 -22.19
CA GLY A 207 5.51 29.07 -22.70
C GLY A 207 4.53 27.96 -23.12
N ILE A 208 4.62 26.78 -22.51
CA ILE A 208 3.80 25.62 -22.80
C ILE A 208 2.76 25.47 -21.70
N GLU A 209 1.49 25.27 -22.10
CA GLU A 209 0.42 24.96 -21.17
C GLU A 209 0.64 23.56 -20.56
N PRO A 210 0.66 23.44 -19.22
CA PRO A 210 0.88 22.15 -18.60
C PRO A 210 -0.31 21.18 -18.78
N PRO A 211 -0.09 19.86 -18.58
CA PRO A 211 -1.15 18.87 -18.65
C PRO A 211 -2.20 19.05 -17.54
N SER A 212 -3.42 18.56 -17.77
CA SER A 212 -4.57 18.75 -16.88
C SER A 212 -4.73 17.59 -15.89
N ASN A 213 -5.23 17.87 -14.69
CA ASN A 213 -5.74 16.86 -13.76
C ASN A 213 -7.17 16.37 -14.12
N ASP A 214 -7.89 17.07 -15.02
CA ASP A 214 -9.20 16.64 -15.48
C ASP A 214 -9.06 15.55 -16.56
N PRO A 215 -9.51 14.31 -16.33
CA PRO A 215 -9.37 13.23 -17.32
C PRO A 215 -10.07 13.49 -18.63
N GLU A 216 -11.11 14.31 -18.65
CA GLU A 216 -11.79 14.69 -19.91
C GLU A 216 -10.90 15.58 -20.78
N LYS A 217 -9.88 16.22 -20.19
CA LYS A 217 -8.88 17.05 -20.86
C LYS A 217 -7.49 16.37 -20.96
N ALA A 218 -7.44 15.05 -20.74
CA ALA A 218 -6.21 14.29 -20.90
C ALA A 218 -5.59 14.53 -22.28
N TRP A 219 -4.29 14.82 -22.33
CA TRP A 219 -3.59 14.92 -23.61
C TRP A 219 -3.72 13.63 -24.41
N LYS A 220 -3.80 13.76 -25.73
CA LYS A 220 -3.59 12.60 -26.60
C LYS A 220 -2.10 12.21 -26.55
N TRP A 221 -1.83 10.94 -26.81
CA TRP A 221 -0.46 10.42 -26.78
C TRP A 221 0.49 11.24 -27.68
N ASP A 222 0.06 11.58 -28.90
CA ASP A 222 0.91 12.32 -29.85
C ASP A 222 1.18 13.77 -29.39
N ASP A 223 0.20 14.42 -28.76
CA ASP A 223 0.36 15.73 -28.15
C ASP A 223 1.38 15.68 -26.99
N PHE A 224 1.27 14.65 -26.15
CA PHE A 224 2.22 14.39 -25.06
C PHE A 224 3.65 14.20 -25.58
N VAL A 225 3.84 13.38 -26.63
CA VAL A 225 5.16 13.17 -27.25
C VAL A 225 5.69 14.48 -27.86
N SER A 226 4.82 15.26 -28.51
CA SER A 226 5.20 16.57 -29.07
C SER A 226 5.69 17.53 -28.00
N VAL A 227 4.99 17.63 -26.87
CA VAL A 227 5.39 18.46 -25.74
C VAL A 227 6.68 17.91 -25.11
N ALA A 228 6.81 16.62 -24.94
CA ALA A 228 8.02 16.02 -24.40
C ALA A 228 9.25 16.34 -25.26
N LYS A 229 9.12 16.37 -26.61
CA LYS A 229 10.18 16.81 -27.52
C LYS A 229 10.56 18.28 -27.31
N GLN A 230 9.59 19.18 -27.17
CA GLN A 230 9.83 20.59 -26.92
C GLN A 230 10.52 20.86 -25.57
N LEU A 231 10.23 20.01 -24.57
CA LEU A 231 10.83 20.13 -23.24
C LEU A 231 12.18 19.42 -23.12
N THR A 232 12.51 18.47 -24.02
CA THR A 232 13.83 17.84 -24.08
C THR A 232 14.81 18.79 -24.74
N VAL A 233 15.99 18.99 -24.15
CA VAL A 233 17.02 19.84 -24.70
C VAL A 233 18.41 19.23 -24.45
N ASP A 234 19.28 19.24 -25.46
CA ASP A 234 20.68 18.85 -25.32
C ASP A 234 21.55 19.99 -24.76
N VAL A 235 22.81 19.68 -24.50
CA VAL A 235 23.80 20.67 -23.99
C VAL A 235 24.03 21.84 -24.92
N ASN A 236 23.63 21.75 -26.18
CA ASN A 236 23.74 22.84 -27.20
C ASN A 236 22.42 23.61 -27.35
N GLY A 237 21.41 23.33 -26.55
CA GLY A 237 20.09 23.95 -26.63
C GLY A 237 19.21 23.44 -27.77
N LYS A 238 19.51 22.27 -28.36
CA LYS A 238 18.73 21.65 -29.44
C LYS A 238 17.70 20.68 -28.91
N HIS A 239 16.62 20.52 -29.70
CA HIS A 239 15.51 19.61 -29.38
C HIS A 239 15.51 18.37 -30.28
N PRO A 240 14.93 17.23 -29.83
CA PRO A 240 14.78 16.05 -30.66
C PRO A 240 14.05 16.32 -31.97
N GLY A 241 14.69 15.91 -33.09
CA GLY A 241 14.23 16.20 -34.46
C GLY A 241 14.84 17.41 -35.10
N GLU A 242 15.55 18.27 -34.37
CA GLU A 242 16.31 19.37 -34.95
C GLU A 242 17.67 18.87 -35.48
N SER A 243 18.15 19.56 -36.54
CA SER A 243 19.50 19.28 -37.05
C SER A 243 20.56 19.61 -36.00
N GLY A 244 21.41 18.62 -35.68
CA GLY A 244 22.49 18.77 -34.70
C GLY A 244 22.08 18.47 -33.27
N PHE A 245 20.88 17.94 -33.01
CA PHE A 245 20.52 17.39 -31.70
C PHE A 245 21.44 16.23 -31.34
N ASP A 246 22.04 16.29 -30.15
CA ASP A 246 22.92 15.25 -29.62
C ASP A 246 22.19 14.43 -28.55
N ALA A 247 21.64 13.27 -28.95
CA ALA A 247 20.92 12.35 -28.06
C ALA A 247 21.80 11.71 -26.98
N ASN A 248 23.15 11.80 -27.09
CA ASN A 248 24.07 11.26 -26.07
C ASN A 248 24.43 12.30 -24.99
N ASN A 249 24.14 13.59 -25.23
CA ASN A 249 24.45 14.70 -24.32
C ASN A 249 23.21 15.53 -24.05
N VAL A 250 22.16 14.91 -23.54
CA VAL A 250 20.90 15.59 -23.17
C VAL A 250 21.08 16.29 -21.83
N ASP A 251 20.81 17.60 -21.79
CA ASP A 251 20.85 18.42 -20.57
C ASP A 251 19.57 18.27 -19.74
N ARG A 252 18.40 18.21 -20.41
CA ARG A 252 17.10 17.99 -19.78
C ARG A 252 16.25 17.04 -20.61
N TRP A 253 15.68 16.03 -19.94
CA TRP A 253 14.71 15.12 -20.52
C TRP A 253 13.29 15.66 -20.40
N GLY A 254 12.46 15.41 -21.39
CA GLY A 254 11.04 15.80 -21.39
C GLY A 254 10.20 14.95 -20.45
N VAL A 255 10.52 13.65 -20.38
CA VAL A 255 9.75 12.72 -19.57
C VAL A 255 10.62 11.57 -19.06
N TYR A 256 10.30 11.08 -17.87
CA TYR A 256 10.66 9.76 -17.35
C TYR A 256 9.38 8.95 -17.19
N TRP A 257 9.35 7.73 -17.70
CA TRP A 257 8.26 6.77 -17.54
C TRP A 257 8.80 5.54 -16.84
N ASP A 258 8.30 5.25 -15.63
CA ASP A 258 8.63 4.01 -14.94
C ASP A 258 8.05 2.81 -15.72
N THR A 259 8.81 1.72 -15.81
CA THR A 259 8.43 0.55 -16.60
C THR A 259 7.91 -0.61 -15.73
N TRP A 260 7.56 -0.32 -14.49
CA TRP A 260 6.89 -1.30 -13.64
C TRP A 260 5.47 -1.58 -14.15
N TRP A 261 4.95 -2.76 -13.90
CA TRP A 261 3.66 -3.21 -14.46
C TRP A 261 2.49 -2.24 -14.24
N MET A 262 2.47 -1.52 -13.11
CA MET A 262 1.38 -0.59 -12.80
C MET A 262 1.38 0.62 -13.73
N GLU A 263 2.56 1.17 -14.05
CA GLU A 263 2.72 2.29 -14.98
C GLU A 263 2.46 1.87 -16.43
N LEU A 264 2.58 0.57 -16.74
CA LEU A 264 2.22 0.02 -18.04
C LEU A 264 0.70 -0.16 -18.19
N LEU A 265 0.00 -0.42 -17.09
CA LEU A 265 -1.43 -0.74 -17.12
C LEU A 265 -2.28 0.41 -17.67
N GLY A 266 -1.97 1.65 -17.29
CA GLY A 266 -2.67 2.84 -17.79
C GLY A 266 -2.67 2.93 -19.33
N PRO A 267 -1.52 2.96 -20.02
CA PRO A 267 -1.45 2.95 -21.48
C PRO A 267 -2.08 1.72 -22.14
N ILE A 268 -1.91 0.52 -21.57
CA ILE A 268 -2.53 -0.70 -22.06
C ILE A 268 -4.06 -0.57 -22.08
N GLU A 269 -4.65 -0.23 -20.94
CA GLU A 269 -6.10 -0.04 -20.79
C GLU A 269 -6.60 1.13 -21.65
N SER A 270 -5.84 2.22 -21.73
CA SER A 270 -6.14 3.37 -22.59
C SER A 270 -6.21 3.01 -24.07
N ASN A 271 -5.45 2.01 -24.53
CA ASN A 271 -5.49 1.49 -25.90
C ASN A 271 -6.57 0.41 -26.11
N GLY A 272 -7.27 0.00 -25.04
CA GLY A 272 -8.27 -1.08 -25.08
C GLY A 272 -7.66 -2.48 -24.96
N GLY A 273 -6.37 -2.57 -24.61
CA GLY A 273 -5.68 -3.82 -24.30
C GLY A 273 -5.91 -4.31 -22.88
N LYS A 274 -5.36 -5.47 -22.56
CA LYS A 274 -5.36 -6.07 -21.23
C LYS A 274 -3.98 -6.66 -20.95
N TYR A 275 -3.51 -6.55 -19.72
CA TYR A 275 -2.31 -7.26 -19.28
C TYR A 275 -2.64 -8.76 -19.08
N ILE A 276 -3.69 -9.03 -18.31
CA ILE A 276 -4.32 -10.34 -18.13
C ILE A 276 -5.78 -10.21 -18.55
N ASP A 277 -6.26 -11.16 -19.36
CA ASP A 277 -7.68 -11.26 -19.71
C ASP A 277 -8.48 -11.73 -18.48
N PRO A 278 -9.39 -10.91 -17.95
CA PRO A 278 -10.14 -11.24 -16.74
C PRO A 278 -11.06 -12.45 -16.89
N ASN A 279 -11.45 -12.82 -18.12
CA ASN A 279 -12.34 -13.95 -18.39
C ASN A 279 -11.59 -15.29 -18.35
N THR A 280 -10.32 -15.29 -18.78
CA THR A 280 -9.52 -16.52 -18.89
C THR A 280 -8.47 -16.63 -17.80
N GLY A 281 -8.09 -15.51 -17.16
CA GLY A 281 -6.97 -15.43 -16.20
C GLY A 281 -5.60 -15.60 -16.87
N LEU A 282 -5.52 -15.47 -18.21
CA LEU A 282 -4.29 -15.65 -18.99
C LEU A 282 -3.73 -14.31 -19.46
N LEU A 283 -2.42 -14.27 -19.71
CA LEU A 283 -1.74 -13.11 -20.29
C LEU A 283 -2.37 -12.76 -21.65
N SER A 284 -2.55 -11.47 -21.87
CA SER A 284 -3.05 -10.89 -23.11
C SER A 284 -2.04 -9.90 -23.71
N LEU A 285 -0.76 -10.08 -23.37
CA LEU A 285 0.33 -9.18 -23.78
C LEU A 285 0.71 -9.33 -25.26
N ASP A 286 0.35 -10.46 -25.88
CA ASP A 286 0.54 -10.77 -27.30
C ASP A 286 -0.55 -10.18 -28.22
N LYS A 287 -1.48 -9.40 -27.67
CA LYS A 287 -2.54 -8.75 -28.46
C LYS A 287 -2.09 -7.38 -28.97
N PRO A 288 -2.50 -6.98 -30.20
CA PRO A 288 -2.10 -5.72 -30.80
C PRO A 288 -2.29 -4.51 -29.89
N GLU A 289 -3.48 -4.41 -29.28
CA GLU A 289 -3.82 -3.28 -28.40
C GLU A 289 -2.86 -3.17 -27.21
N THR A 290 -2.33 -4.29 -26.73
CA THR A 290 -1.44 -4.34 -25.58
C THR A 290 0.02 -4.08 -25.96
N PHE A 291 0.56 -4.82 -26.95
CA PHE A 291 1.97 -4.62 -27.31
C PHE A 291 2.24 -3.27 -27.99
N GLU A 292 1.26 -2.70 -28.72
CA GLU A 292 1.36 -1.34 -29.27
C GLU A 292 1.49 -0.29 -28.16
N ALA A 293 0.71 -0.41 -27.07
CA ALA A 293 0.80 0.51 -25.94
C ALA A 293 2.17 0.42 -25.25
N ILE A 294 2.71 -0.77 -25.08
CA ILE A 294 4.04 -1.02 -24.50
C ILE A 294 5.13 -0.45 -25.42
N GLN A 295 5.02 -0.68 -26.75
CA GLN A 295 5.96 -0.14 -27.73
C GLN A 295 6.01 1.39 -27.70
N ARG A 296 4.86 2.07 -27.55
CA ARG A 296 4.78 3.54 -27.44
C ARG A 296 5.58 4.07 -26.26
N ILE A 297 5.63 3.35 -25.14
CA ILE A 297 6.46 3.71 -23.97
C ILE A 297 7.94 3.53 -24.32
N ALA A 298 8.33 2.40 -24.90
CA ALA A 298 9.70 2.17 -25.34
C ALA A 298 10.19 3.22 -26.36
N ASP A 299 9.31 3.64 -27.26
CA ASP A 299 9.60 4.64 -28.30
C ASP A 299 9.87 6.03 -27.72
N LEU A 300 9.47 6.36 -26.50
CA LEU A 300 9.87 7.61 -25.85
C LEU A 300 11.38 7.76 -25.79
N ASN A 301 12.09 6.66 -25.54
CA ASN A 301 13.56 6.63 -25.62
C ASN A 301 14.04 6.24 -27.01
N LEU A 302 13.57 5.09 -27.54
CA LEU A 302 14.19 4.45 -28.72
C LEU A 302 14.02 5.29 -30.00
N VAL A 303 12.87 5.94 -30.17
CA VAL A 303 12.52 6.70 -31.38
C VAL A 303 12.52 8.19 -31.12
N HIS A 304 11.80 8.61 -30.08
CA HIS A 304 11.54 10.05 -29.85
C HIS A 304 12.68 10.75 -29.10
N LYS A 305 13.56 10.01 -28.41
CA LYS A 305 14.70 10.53 -27.65
C LYS A 305 14.29 11.57 -26.59
N VAL A 306 13.13 11.38 -25.96
CA VAL A 306 12.56 12.28 -24.96
C VAL A 306 12.67 11.74 -23.52
N ALA A 307 13.01 10.46 -23.37
CA ALA A 307 13.18 9.79 -22.09
C ALA A 307 14.61 9.21 -21.95
N PRO A 308 15.19 9.22 -20.73
CA PRO A 308 16.48 8.57 -20.48
C PRO A 308 16.31 7.04 -20.52
N ASN A 309 17.36 6.34 -20.92
CA ASN A 309 17.44 4.89 -20.74
C ASN A 309 18.08 4.51 -19.38
N SER A 310 18.09 3.24 -19.04
CA SER A 310 18.65 2.73 -17.79
C SER A 310 20.14 3.03 -17.61
N ALA A 311 20.93 3.07 -18.71
CA ALA A 311 22.35 3.40 -18.67
C ALA A 311 22.56 4.88 -18.28
N VAL A 312 21.76 5.79 -18.85
CA VAL A 312 21.77 7.23 -18.50
C VAL A 312 21.36 7.42 -17.04
N LEU A 313 20.30 6.75 -16.58
CA LEU A 313 19.85 6.84 -15.19
C LEU A 313 20.93 6.37 -14.21
N THR A 314 21.58 5.25 -14.53
CA THR A 314 22.70 4.71 -13.74
C THR A 314 23.87 5.70 -13.70
N GLN A 315 24.22 6.30 -14.85
CA GLN A 315 25.31 7.30 -14.94
C GLN A 315 25.00 8.57 -14.15
N LEU A 316 23.75 9.06 -14.20
CA LEU A 316 23.32 10.24 -13.45
C LEU A 316 23.29 9.99 -11.95
N GLY A 317 22.96 8.77 -11.51
CA GLY A 317 22.81 8.40 -10.10
C GLY A 317 21.76 9.25 -9.35
N MET A 318 20.77 9.78 -10.08
CA MET A 318 19.71 10.65 -9.57
C MET A 318 18.37 9.93 -9.65
N SER A 319 17.54 10.09 -8.61
CA SER A 319 16.14 9.69 -8.68
C SER A 319 15.34 10.62 -9.61
N ASN A 320 14.18 10.18 -10.09
CA ASN A 320 13.25 11.00 -10.85
C ASN A 320 12.87 12.30 -10.10
N THR A 321 12.70 12.23 -8.78
CA THR A 321 12.44 13.39 -7.91
C THR A 321 13.61 14.39 -7.96
N GLN A 322 14.85 13.92 -7.80
CA GLN A 322 16.05 14.76 -7.88
C GLN A 322 16.23 15.39 -9.28
N MET A 323 15.87 14.63 -10.32
CA MET A 323 15.89 15.14 -11.69
C MET A 323 14.82 16.24 -11.91
N LEU A 324 13.60 16.07 -11.37
CA LEU A 324 12.57 17.12 -11.39
C LEU A 324 13.02 18.34 -10.62
N GLU A 325 13.59 18.18 -9.43
CA GLU A 325 14.06 19.26 -8.57
C GLU A 325 15.17 20.08 -9.23
N THR A 326 16.13 19.42 -9.84
CA THR A 326 17.28 20.08 -10.49
C THR A 326 16.99 20.58 -11.89
N GLY A 327 15.77 20.35 -12.41
CA GLY A 327 15.38 20.76 -13.77
C GLY A 327 15.96 19.89 -14.88
N LYS A 328 16.52 18.72 -14.54
CA LYS A 328 17.00 17.71 -15.50
C LYS A 328 15.88 16.89 -16.12
N LEU A 329 14.68 16.99 -15.55
CA LEU A 329 13.47 16.31 -16.01
C LEU A 329 12.29 17.29 -15.96
N ALA A 330 11.45 17.28 -17.00
CA ALA A 330 10.26 18.10 -17.02
C ALA A 330 9.03 17.40 -16.45
N MET A 331 8.85 16.10 -16.77
CA MET A 331 7.73 15.27 -16.35
C MET A 331 8.22 13.89 -15.88
N ALA A 332 7.63 13.37 -14.80
CA ALA A 332 7.80 11.99 -14.34
C ALA A 332 6.44 11.31 -14.26
N ILE A 333 6.34 10.09 -14.79
CA ILE A 333 5.22 9.19 -14.53
C ILE A 333 5.64 8.29 -13.39
N ASP A 334 4.85 8.32 -12.31
CA ASP A 334 5.10 7.55 -11.08
C ASP A 334 3.77 7.34 -10.36
N GLY A 335 3.75 6.45 -9.37
CA GLY A 335 2.58 6.21 -8.54
C GLY A 335 2.25 7.36 -7.59
N SER A 336 1.02 7.41 -7.13
CA SER A 336 0.54 8.46 -6.22
C SER A 336 1.33 8.56 -4.90
N TRP A 337 1.97 7.47 -4.47
CA TRP A 337 2.85 7.46 -3.28
C TRP A 337 4.03 8.42 -3.39
N ALA A 338 4.53 8.66 -4.62
CA ALA A 338 5.65 9.55 -4.85
C ALA A 338 5.36 11.00 -4.41
N LEU A 339 4.09 11.39 -4.28
CA LEU A 339 3.73 12.72 -3.79
C LEU A 339 4.28 12.98 -2.39
N SER A 340 4.38 11.96 -1.52
CA SER A 340 4.87 12.10 -0.14
C SER A 340 6.28 12.70 -0.05
N TRP A 341 7.12 12.47 -1.08
CA TRP A 341 8.47 13.07 -1.18
C TRP A 341 8.58 14.11 -2.29
N MET A 342 7.86 13.97 -3.40
CA MET A 342 7.88 14.96 -4.49
C MET A 342 7.30 16.32 -4.06
N CYS A 343 6.37 16.33 -3.09
CA CYS A 343 5.84 17.60 -2.57
C CYS A 343 6.91 18.48 -1.90
N MET A 344 8.07 17.93 -1.57
CA MET A 344 9.18 18.65 -0.91
C MET A 344 10.19 19.29 -1.87
N ILE A 345 10.09 19.09 -3.19
CA ILE A 345 11.01 19.71 -4.15
C ILE A 345 10.82 21.24 -4.19
N GLN A 346 11.89 21.98 -4.49
CA GLN A 346 11.85 23.46 -4.52
C GLN A 346 11.01 24.03 -5.67
N PRO A 347 11.10 23.51 -6.92
CA PRO A 347 10.24 23.98 -8.01
C PRO A 347 8.76 23.86 -7.72
N THR A 348 7.94 24.61 -8.45
CA THR A 348 6.50 24.46 -8.41
C THR A 348 6.11 23.08 -8.97
N LEU A 349 5.64 22.19 -8.10
CA LEU A 349 5.18 20.86 -8.49
C LEU A 349 3.75 20.91 -9.00
N GLY A 350 3.52 20.38 -10.19
CA GLY A 350 2.19 20.09 -10.71
C GLY A 350 1.95 18.59 -10.85
N THR A 351 0.68 18.22 -10.95
CA THR A 351 0.24 16.84 -11.27
C THR A 351 -0.73 16.86 -12.43
N ALA A 352 -0.85 15.74 -13.14
CA ALA A 352 -1.82 15.59 -14.21
C ALA A 352 -2.17 14.10 -14.42
N VAL A 353 -3.29 13.85 -15.09
CA VAL A 353 -3.66 12.50 -15.54
C VAL A 353 -2.71 12.03 -16.65
N LEU A 354 -2.60 10.71 -16.82
CA LEU A 354 -1.81 10.13 -17.92
C LEU A 354 -2.33 10.55 -19.30
N PRO A 355 -1.46 10.63 -20.32
CA PRO A 355 -1.90 10.83 -21.70
C PRO A 355 -2.71 9.62 -22.17
N LYS A 356 -3.75 9.87 -22.94
CA LYS A 356 -4.61 8.82 -23.49
C LYS A 356 -4.20 8.41 -24.89
N ILE A 357 -4.32 7.13 -25.20
CA ILE A 357 -4.23 6.61 -26.57
C ILE A 357 -5.62 6.69 -27.21
N LYS A 358 -6.62 6.03 -26.64
CA LYS A 358 -8.03 6.10 -27.02
C LYS A 358 -8.85 6.78 -25.92
N GLU A 359 -8.86 6.21 -24.71
CA GLU A 359 -9.61 6.71 -23.57
C GLU A 359 -8.68 6.97 -22.38
N PRO A 360 -9.03 7.85 -21.42
CA PRO A 360 -8.26 7.98 -20.19
C PRO A 360 -8.22 6.65 -19.43
N ALA A 361 -7.07 6.33 -18.83
CA ALA A 361 -6.93 5.16 -17.98
C ALA A 361 -5.73 5.31 -17.03
N THR A 362 -5.78 4.65 -15.88
CA THR A 362 -4.65 4.52 -14.96
C THR A 362 -4.65 3.13 -14.32
N GLY A 363 -3.47 2.61 -14.02
CA GLY A 363 -3.33 1.44 -13.16
C GLY A 363 -3.69 1.80 -11.72
N LEU A 364 -4.41 0.91 -11.05
CA LEU A 364 -4.67 0.97 -9.63
C LEU A 364 -4.11 -0.23 -8.93
N GLN A 365 -3.50 -0.01 -7.79
CA GLN A 365 -3.14 -1.06 -6.86
C GLN A 365 -3.17 -0.56 -5.42
N SER A 366 -3.07 -1.48 -4.50
CA SER A 366 -2.59 -1.28 -3.13
C SER A 366 -2.50 -2.64 -2.45
N HIS A 367 -1.81 -2.66 -1.30
CA HIS A 367 -1.84 -3.82 -0.43
C HIS A 367 -3.19 -3.91 0.31
N LEU A 368 -3.46 -5.11 0.80
CA LEU A 368 -4.60 -5.39 1.66
C LEU A 368 -4.13 -5.55 3.10
N HIS A 369 -4.93 -5.14 4.04
CA HIS A 369 -4.81 -5.57 5.43
C HIS A 369 -5.59 -6.87 5.60
N SER A 370 -4.89 -7.95 5.92
CA SER A 370 -5.51 -9.27 6.09
C SER A 370 -5.11 -9.91 7.41
N ALA A 371 -5.98 -10.77 7.92
CA ALA A 371 -5.69 -11.68 9.02
C ALA A 371 -5.34 -13.06 8.46
N PHE A 372 -4.46 -13.79 9.15
CA PHE A 372 -4.15 -15.18 8.82
C PHE A 372 -5.10 -16.13 9.53
N ALA A 373 -5.56 -17.17 8.83
CA ALA A 373 -6.48 -18.18 9.38
C ALA A 373 -5.86 -18.98 10.53
N GLY A 374 -4.54 -19.09 10.59
CA GLY A 374 -3.78 -19.73 11.65
C GLY A 374 -3.59 -18.91 12.93
N SER A 375 -4.10 -17.67 12.98
CA SER A 375 -4.06 -16.86 14.20
C SER A 375 -4.77 -17.54 15.35
N LYS A 376 -4.18 -17.53 16.54
CA LYS A 376 -4.81 -18.00 17.78
C LYS A 376 -5.88 -17.05 18.32
N HIS A 377 -5.92 -15.83 17.78
CA HIS A 377 -6.77 -14.74 18.23
C HIS A 377 -7.51 -14.08 17.04
N PRO A 378 -8.31 -14.83 16.26
CA PRO A 378 -8.91 -14.33 15.02
C PRO A 378 -9.83 -13.13 15.24
N GLU A 379 -10.53 -13.07 16.37
CA GLU A 379 -11.38 -11.93 16.72
C GLU A 379 -10.55 -10.65 16.97
N ALA A 380 -9.42 -10.76 17.68
CA ALA A 380 -8.53 -9.63 17.90
C ALA A 380 -7.85 -9.19 16.60
N ALA A 381 -7.46 -10.15 15.75
CA ALA A 381 -6.92 -9.88 14.42
C ALA A 381 -7.93 -9.14 13.53
N TRP A 382 -9.20 -9.57 13.54
CA TRP A 382 -10.28 -8.87 12.85
C TRP A 382 -10.49 -7.44 13.38
N ARG A 383 -10.54 -7.23 14.69
CA ARG A 383 -10.69 -5.89 15.27
C ARG A 383 -9.58 -4.94 14.83
N TRP A 384 -8.36 -5.44 14.74
CA TRP A 384 -7.24 -4.67 14.22
C TRP A 384 -7.41 -4.35 12.73
N VAL A 385 -7.67 -5.34 11.87
CA VAL A 385 -7.92 -5.13 10.43
C VAL A 385 -9.09 -4.16 10.20
N ARG A 386 -10.17 -4.31 10.97
CA ARG A 386 -11.31 -3.39 10.94
C ARG A 386 -10.91 -1.95 11.29
N PHE A 387 -10.09 -1.77 12.31
CA PHE A 387 -9.60 -0.45 12.71
C PHE A 387 -8.77 0.20 11.60
N LEU A 388 -7.94 -0.56 10.90
CA LEU A 388 -7.15 -0.08 9.76
C LEU A 388 -8.04 0.35 8.56
N ALA A 389 -9.27 -0.11 8.49
CA ALA A 389 -10.26 0.32 7.49
C ALA A 389 -10.98 1.62 7.87
N THR A 390 -10.73 2.19 9.05
CA THR A 390 -11.41 3.42 9.50
C THR A 390 -10.87 4.67 8.83
N GLU A 391 -11.71 5.71 8.75
CA GLU A 391 -11.30 7.03 8.28
C GLU A 391 -10.08 7.57 9.04
N TYR A 392 -10.00 7.35 10.36
CA TYR A 392 -8.87 7.80 11.18
C TYR A 392 -7.54 7.31 10.63
N TYR A 393 -7.44 6.02 10.29
CA TYR A 393 -6.20 5.44 9.78
C TYR A 393 -5.84 6.01 8.41
N GLN A 394 -6.78 6.03 7.47
CA GLN A 394 -6.52 6.52 6.11
C GLN A 394 -6.11 8.00 6.08
N VAL A 395 -6.83 8.87 6.81
CA VAL A 395 -6.58 10.32 6.79
C VAL A 395 -5.15 10.69 7.14
N GLN A 396 -4.45 9.92 7.98
CA GLN A 396 -3.06 10.20 8.32
C GLN A 396 -2.16 10.10 7.08
N PHE A 397 -2.29 9.03 6.32
CA PHE A 397 -1.47 8.78 5.13
C PHE A 397 -1.90 9.63 3.92
N LEU A 398 -3.19 9.96 3.83
CA LEU A 398 -3.70 10.89 2.83
C LEU A 398 -3.08 12.29 3.02
N LYS A 399 -2.99 12.77 4.26
CA LYS A 399 -2.36 14.08 4.58
C LYS A 399 -0.88 14.14 4.18
N MET A 400 -0.19 13.02 4.20
CA MET A 400 1.22 12.94 3.78
C MET A 400 1.39 12.82 2.26
N GLY A 401 0.29 12.68 1.49
CA GLY A 401 0.36 12.45 0.05
C GLY A 401 0.83 11.04 -0.33
N LEU A 402 0.83 10.10 0.63
CA LEU A 402 1.28 8.73 0.39
C LEU A 402 0.20 7.89 -0.29
N TRP A 403 -1.07 8.07 0.10
CA TRP A 403 -2.19 7.25 -0.34
C TRP A 403 -3.28 8.05 -1.05
N LEU A 404 -4.08 7.36 -1.86
CA LEU A 404 -5.39 7.79 -2.31
C LEU A 404 -6.46 7.08 -1.47
N PRO A 405 -7.61 7.72 -1.17
CA PRO A 405 -8.61 7.10 -0.32
C PRO A 405 -9.25 5.88 -0.98
N SER A 406 -9.52 4.83 -0.21
CA SER A 406 -10.39 3.73 -0.61
C SER A 406 -11.85 3.96 -0.20
N GLN A 407 -12.08 4.88 0.74
CA GLN A 407 -13.41 5.21 1.26
C GLN A 407 -14.06 6.31 0.43
N THR A 408 -15.27 6.08 -0.06
CA THR A 408 -16.03 7.04 -0.87
C THR A 408 -16.29 8.37 -0.15
N ALA A 409 -16.54 8.31 1.17
CA ALA A 409 -16.75 9.50 1.98
C ALA A 409 -15.56 10.48 1.99
N LEU A 410 -14.32 9.96 1.84
CA LEU A 410 -13.11 10.79 1.80
C LEU A 410 -12.85 11.43 0.43
N MET A 411 -13.58 11.03 -0.60
CA MET A 411 -13.53 11.60 -1.95
C MET A 411 -14.58 12.67 -2.20
N THR A 412 -15.48 12.91 -1.25
CA THR A 412 -16.46 13.99 -1.34
C THR A 412 -15.80 15.34 -1.00
N GLU A 413 -16.47 16.45 -1.34
CA GLU A 413 -15.98 17.80 -1.00
C GLU A 413 -15.71 17.94 0.51
N GLU A 414 -16.60 17.42 1.36
CA GLU A 414 -16.39 17.42 2.82
C GLU A 414 -15.28 16.47 3.26
N GLY A 415 -15.14 15.34 2.58
CA GLY A 415 -14.07 14.40 2.85
C GLY A 415 -12.68 14.98 2.51
N LEU A 416 -12.57 15.63 1.37
CA LEU A 416 -11.32 16.30 0.94
C LEU A 416 -10.83 17.33 1.97
N LYS A 417 -11.73 18.10 2.60
CA LYS A 417 -11.40 19.09 3.65
C LYS A 417 -10.72 18.46 4.88
N LYS A 418 -10.90 17.16 5.11
CA LYS A 418 -10.31 16.46 6.26
C LYS A 418 -8.82 16.17 6.10
N TRP A 419 -8.34 16.06 4.85
CA TRP A 419 -7.00 15.58 4.59
C TRP A 419 -6.22 16.37 3.52
N MET A 420 -6.87 16.91 2.50
CA MET A 420 -6.20 17.61 1.40
C MET A 420 -5.70 18.98 1.84
N THR A 421 -4.41 19.22 1.67
CA THR A 421 -3.76 20.50 1.95
C THR A 421 -3.09 21.00 0.69
N LEU A 422 -3.54 22.16 0.18
CA LEU A 422 -2.96 22.76 -1.03
C LEU A 422 -1.47 23.05 -0.82
N ARG A 423 -0.64 22.52 -1.70
CA ARG A 423 0.80 22.80 -1.74
C ARG A 423 1.05 24.24 -2.20
N LYS A 424 1.76 25.00 -1.38
CA LYS A 424 2.17 26.37 -1.68
C LYS A 424 3.69 26.49 -1.88
N SER A 425 4.45 25.61 -1.24
CA SER A 425 5.91 25.56 -1.32
C SER A 425 6.43 24.16 -0.96
N ALA A 426 7.72 23.96 -0.98
CA ALA A 426 8.38 22.72 -0.52
C ALA A 426 8.13 22.38 0.95
N THR A 427 7.70 23.35 1.76
CA THR A 427 7.49 23.20 3.21
C THR A 427 6.08 23.52 3.68
N GLU A 428 5.17 23.90 2.77
CA GLU A 428 3.80 24.27 3.10
C GLU A 428 2.79 23.59 2.17
N GLY A 429 2.00 22.69 2.75
CA GLY A 429 1.01 21.89 2.04
C GLY A 429 1.64 20.75 1.25
N VAL A 430 0.82 19.82 0.79
CA VAL A 430 1.26 18.58 0.14
C VAL A 430 0.72 18.46 -1.29
N HIS A 431 -0.57 18.70 -1.49
CA HIS A 431 -1.28 18.37 -2.71
C HIS A 431 -1.22 19.51 -3.72
N PRO A 432 -0.71 19.28 -4.95
CA PRO A 432 -0.73 20.29 -6.01
C PRO A 432 -2.15 20.73 -6.36
N ALA A 433 -2.25 21.93 -6.97
CA ALA A 433 -3.53 22.46 -7.41
C ALA A 433 -4.20 21.54 -8.43
N GLY A 434 -5.51 21.28 -8.26
CA GLY A 434 -6.27 20.40 -9.14
C GLY A 434 -6.17 18.90 -8.77
N TYR A 435 -5.37 18.53 -7.77
CA TYR A 435 -5.20 17.11 -7.36
C TYR A 435 -6.53 16.45 -6.96
N GLU A 436 -7.51 17.23 -6.50
CA GLU A 436 -8.86 16.76 -6.21
C GLU A 436 -9.53 16.06 -7.41
N LEU A 437 -9.21 16.46 -8.64
CA LEU A 437 -9.77 15.83 -9.85
C LEU A 437 -9.21 14.42 -10.09
N ILE A 438 -7.95 14.19 -9.72
CA ILE A 438 -7.37 12.83 -9.74
C ILE A 438 -8.17 11.94 -8.78
N VAL A 439 -8.43 12.42 -7.58
CA VAL A 439 -9.10 11.65 -6.52
C VAL A 439 -10.59 11.42 -6.81
N THR A 440 -11.29 12.46 -7.27
CA THR A 440 -12.76 12.44 -7.39
C THR A 440 -13.27 11.98 -8.75
N LYS A 441 -12.45 12.10 -9.81
CA LYS A 441 -12.86 11.77 -11.18
C LYS A 441 -11.99 10.69 -11.83
N TYR A 442 -10.67 10.85 -11.77
CA TYR A 442 -9.77 9.99 -12.53
C TYR A 442 -9.71 8.58 -11.97
N VAL A 443 -9.39 8.44 -10.70
CA VAL A 443 -9.27 7.15 -10.03
C VAL A 443 -10.60 6.38 -10.02
N PRO A 444 -11.74 6.94 -9.59
CA PRO A 444 -12.98 6.18 -9.52
C PRO A 444 -13.53 5.74 -10.88
N LYS A 445 -13.32 6.55 -11.93
CA LYS A 445 -13.93 6.30 -13.24
C LYS A 445 -13.00 5.57 -14.22
N TYR A 446 -11.69 5.79 -14.12
CA TYR A 446 -10.69 5.35 -15.10
C TYR A 446 -9.58 4.49 -14.50
N GLY A 447 -9.73 4.11 -13.24
CA GLY A 447 -8.80 3.22 -12.55
C GLY A 447 -9.06 1.75 -12.89
N HIS A 448 -7.99 1.02 -13.26
CA HIS A 448 -8.04 -0.39 -13.62
C HIS A 448 -7.13 -1.19 -12.69
N ILE A 449 -7.62 -2.33 -12.23
CA ILE A 449 -6.89 -3.24 -11.36
C ILE A 449 -6.31 -4.37 -12.22
N LEU A 450 -5.06 -4.72 -11.95
CA LEU A 450 -4.49 -5.94 -12.50
C LEU A 450 -4.85 -7.11 -11.58
N TYR A 451 -5.75 -7.98 -12.04
CA TYR A 451 -5.95 -9.27 -11.40
C TYR A 451 -4.68 -10.12 -11.57
N GLN A 452 -4.13 -10.61 -10.48
CA GLN A 452 -2.93 -11.44 -10.46
C GLN A 452 -3.28 -12.85 -10.02
N PRO A 453 -3.44 -13.80 -10.97
CA PRO A 453 -3.82 -15.17 -10.68
C PRO A 453 -2.69 -15.94 -9.96
N PRO A 454 -2.97 -17.12 -9.37
CA PRO A 454 -1.95 -18.01 -8.87
C PRO A 454 -0.87 -18.27 -9.93
N GLY A 455 0.41 -18.26 -9.51
CA GLY A 455 1.53 -18.42 -10.44
C GLY A 455 2.04 -17.11 -11.07
N TYR A 456 1.43 -15.96 -10.77
CA TYR A 456 1.83 -14.68 -11.34
C TYR A 456 3.29 -14.33 -11.08
N GLN A 457 3.84 -14.60 -9.89
CA GLN A 457 5.26 -14.33 -9.59
C GLN A 457 6.21 -15.10 -10.51
N GLN A 458 5.88 -16.36 -10.84
CA GLN A 458 6.68 -17.17 -11.77
C GLN A 458 6.56 -16.63 -13.20
N VAL A 459 5.40 -16.12 -13.56
CA VAL A 459 5.18 -15.45 -14.85
C VAL A 459 5.99 -14.18 -14.95
N ASP A 460 5.98 -13.34 -13.91
CA ASP A 460 6.73 -12.09 -13.86
C ASP A 460 8.23 -12.33 -14.12
N ALA A 461 8.81 -13.36 -13.48
CA ALA A 461 10.19 -13.76 -13.71
C ALA A 461 10.49 -14.19 -15.16
N VAL A 462 9.50 -14.75 -15.85
CA VAL A 462 9.62 -15.16 -17.27
C VAL A 462 9.45 -13.96 -18.21
N LEU A 463 8.60 -12.99 -17.84
CA LEU A 463 8.37 -11.79 -18.64
C LEU A 463 9.53 -10.79 -18.58
N ALA A 464 10.23 -10.71 -17.44
CA ALA A 464 11.26 -9.69 -17.21
C ALA A 464 12.31 -9.61 -18.32
N PRO A 465 12.95 -10.71 -18.80
CA PRO A 465 13.90 -10.64 -19.90
C PRO A 465 13.31 -10.17 -21.24
N ALA A 466 12.02 -10.46 -21.48
CA ALA A 466 11.33 -9.99 -22.69
C ALA A 466 11.08 -8.48 -22.63
N PHE A 467 10.68 -7.95 -21.48
CA PHE A 467 10.58 -6.51 -21.27
C PHE A 467 11.94 -5.81 -21.38
N ASP A 468 12.99 -6.38 -20.80
CA ASP A 468 14.34 -5.83 -20.94
C ASP A 468 14.75 -5.69 -22.41
N ALA A 469 14.50 -6.71 -23.22
CA ALA A 469 14.79 -6.68 -24.66
C ALA A 469 13.99 -5.58 -25.40
N ILE A 470 12.77 -5.28 -24.97
CA ILE A 470 11.96 -4.18 -25.51
C ILE A 470 12.59 -2.82 -25.13
N TRP A 471 12.92 -2.62 -23.84
CA TRP A 471 13.41 -1.33 -23.35
C TRP A 471 14.76 -0.92 -23.93
N ILE A 472 15.63 -1.89 -24.26
CA ILE A 472 16.92 -1.62 -24.93
C ILE A 472 16.83 -1.61 -26.46
N GLY A 473 15.69 -2.01 -27.05
CA GLY A 473 15.46 -2.00 -28.49
C GLY A 473 15.99 -3.25 -29.23
N ASP A 474 16.34 -4.32 -28.53
CA ASP A 474 16.78 -5.58 -29.16
C ASP A 474 15.63 -6.29 -29.87
N LYS A 475 14.39 -6.16 -29.33
CA LYS A 475 13.17 -6.67 -29.93
C LYS A 475 12.08 -5.61 -29.87
N THR A 476 11.15 -5.65 -30.84
CA THR A 476 9.88 -4.91 -30.70
C THR A 476 9.02 -5.54 -29.61
N ALA A 477 8.07 -4.80 -29.07
CA ALA A 477 7.12 -5.34 -28.08
C ALA A 477 6.31 -6.53 -28.69
N GLU A 478 5.90 -6.43 -29.94
CA GLU A 478 5.23 -7.54 -30.66
C GLU A 478 6.12 -8.80 -30.66
N GLN A 479 7.37 -8.69 -31.09
CA GLN A 479 8.29 -9.83 -31.18
C GLN A 479 8.53 -10.48 -29.81
N ALA A 480 8.89 -9.68 -28.81
CA ALA A 480 9.23 -10.18 -27.49
C ALA A 480 8.03 -10.81 -26.78
N LEU A 481 6.87 -10.16 -26.83
CA LEU A 481 5.69 -10.61 -26.09
C LEU A 481 5.00 -11.78 -26.78
N THR A 482 4.93 -11.82 -28.12
CA THR A 482 4.40 -13.00 -28.84
C THR A 482 5.26 -14.26 -28.57
N GLU A 483 6.57 -14.11 -28.38
CA GLU A 483 7.47 -15.22 -28.08
C GLU A 483 7.31 -15.74 -26.63
N VAL A 484 7.12 -14.84 -25.65
CA VAL A 484 7.15 -15.21 -24.22
C VAL A 484 5.78 -15.56 -23.64
N VAL A 485 4.67 -14.98 -24.14
CA VAL A 485 3.32 -15.16 -23.62
C VAL A 485 2.87 -16.63 -23.56
N PRO A 486 3.14 -17.49 -24.57
CA PRO A 486 2.78 -18.90 -24.46
C PRO A 486 3.42 -19.62 -23.26
N GLN A 487 4.66 -19.29 -22.90
CA GLN A 487 5.34 -19.86 -21.74
C GLN A 487 4.70 -19.36 -20.44
N GLY A 488 4.45 -18.06 -20.33
CA GLY A 488 3.75 -17.48 -19.18
C GLY A 488 2.35 -18.07 -19.00
N ASN A 489 1.60 -18.23 -20.07
CA ASN A 489 0.26 -18.82 -20.04
C ASN A 489 0.27 -20.29 -19.62
N LYS A 490 1.31 -21.04 -19.97
CA LYS A 490 1.47 -22.42 -19.47
C LYS A 490 1.65 -22.44 -17.95
N ILE A 491 2.46 -21.53 -17.39
CA ILE A 491 2.65 -21.43 -15.94
C ILE A 491 1.32 -21.13 -15.24
N LEU A 492 0.54 -20.16 -15.75
CA LEU A 492 -0.76 -19.83 -15.18
C LEU A 492 -1.74 -21.00 -15.25
N GLN A 493 -1.81 -21.69 -16.38
CA GLN A 493 -2.68 -22.87 -16.54
C GLN A 493 -2.29 -24.01 -15.59
N ASP A 494 -0.99 -24.24 -15.37
CA ASP A 494 -0.51 -25.27 -14.45
C ASP A 494 -0.77 -24.89 -12.99
N ALA A 495 -0.68 -23.60 -12.63
CA ALA A 495 -1.00 -23.12 -11.31
C ALA A 495 -2.51 -23.13 -10.98
N LEU A 496 -3.37 -23.16 -11.99
CA LEU A 496 -4.84 -23.21 -11.81
C LEU A 496 -5.37 -24.65 -11.63
N LYS A 497 -4.60 -25.69 -12.00
CA LYS A 497 -4.92 -27.11 -11.74
C LYS A 497 -4.77 -27.45 -10.27
#